data_008c5999e1057e20a51cde5feb7a9dec
#
_entry.id   008c5999e1057e20a51cde5feb7a9dec
#
_cell.length_a   1.000
_cell.length_b   1.000
_cell.length_c   1.000
_cell.angle_alpha   90.00
_cell.angle_beta   90.00
_cell.angle_gamma   90.00
#
_symmetry.space_group_name_H-M   'P 1'
#
loop_
_entity.id
_entity.type
_entity.pdbx_description
1 polymer ?
#
loop_
_entity_poly.entity_id
_entity_poly.type
_entity_poly.pdbx_seq_one_letter_code
_entity_poly.pdbx_strand_id
1 'polypeptide(L)'
;DGTPLWRFADADGIWRYPVTIEDVSPRYLEALINYEDRWFWKHPGVNPFSVARAAWQDLTSGRVISGGSTLTMQVARLLDPHPKTFGGKIRQLWRALQLEWHLSKREILTLYLNRAPFGGTLQGIGAASWAYLGKSPANLSYSEAAMLAVLPQAPSRLRPDRWPERAEAARNKVLERMAVQGVWSREQVKESREEPIWLAPRQMPQLAPLFSRMMLGKSKSDKIVTTLDAGLQRRLEELVQNWKGRLPPR
;
A
#
# COMPACT_ATOMS: atom_id res chain seq x y z
N ASP A 1 5.21 22.79 -6.88
CA ASP A 1 6.15 21.80 -6.36
C ASP A 1 5.49 20.46 -6.03
N GLY A 2 4.14 20.36 -6.14
CA GLY A 2 3.40 19.13 -5.88
C GLY A 2 3.22 18.76 -4.39
N THR A 3 3.57 19.66 -3.48
CA THR A 3 3.37 19.43 -2.04
C THR A 3 1.88 19.31 -1.72
N PRO A 4 1.43 18.20 -1.08
CA PRO A 4 0.03 18.06 -0.73
C PRO A 4 -0.36 19.04 0.38
N LEU A 5 -1.43 19.82 0.14
CA LEU A 5 -1.99 20.72 1.13
C LEU A 5 -2.92 20.01 2.09
N TRP A 6 -3.81 19.18 1.53
CA TRP A 6 -4.81 18.43 2.28
C TRP A 6 -5.16 17.14 1.55
N ARG A 7 -5.55 16.14 2.29
CA ARG A 7 -6.03 14.87 1.75
C ARG A 7 -7.39 14.55 2.37
N PHE A 8 -8.29 14.07 1.54
CA PHE A 8 -9.64 13.70 1.96
C PHE A 8 -9.83 12.19 1.85
N ALA A 9 -10.62 11.62 2.75
CA ALA A 9 -11.20 10.31 2.56
C ALA A 9 -12.30 10.41 1.50
N ASP A 10 -12.60 9.30 0.83
CA ASP A 10 -13.76 9.22 -0.05
C ASP A 10 -15.09 9.22 0.72
N ALA A 11 -16.22 9.10 0.00
CA ALA A 11 -17.55 9.10 0.59
C ALA A 11 -17.76 7.96 1.61
N ASP A 12 -17.03 6.85 1.46
CA ASP A 12 -17.07 5.70 2.35
C ASP A 12 -16.10 5.82 3.54
N GLY A 13 -15.42 6.95 3.68
CA GLY A 13 -14.41 7.19 4.71
C GLY A 13 -13.09 6.47 4.46
N ILE A 14 -12.86 5.99 3.25
CA ILE A 14 -11.65 5.26 2.86
C ILE A 14 -10.61 6.25 2.33
N TRP A 15 -9.39 6.11 2.82
CA TRP A 15 -8.25 6.89 2.39
C TRP A 15 -7.56 6.20 1.22
N ARG A 16 -7.63 6.80 0.03
CA ARG A 16 -6.95 6.37 -1.19
C ARG A 16 -6.21 7.55 -1.77
N TYR A 17 -4.92 7.37 -2.03
CA TYR A 17 -4.12 8.37 -2.74
C TYR A 17 -3.60 7.71 -4.02
N PRO A 18 -4.21 8.05 -5.17
CA PRO A 18 -3.87 7.42 -6.43
C PRO A 18 -2.38 7.59 -6.74
N VAL A 19 -1.78 6.49 -7.17
CA VAL A 19 -0.38 6.44 -7.62
C VAL A 19 -0.28 5.66 -8.93
N THR A 20 0.71 6.01 -9.73
CA THR A 20 1.18 5.20 -10.85
C THR A 20 2.32 4.29 -10.38
N ILE A 21 2.82 3.41 -11.24
CA ILE A 21 3.99 2.56 -10.91
C ILE A 21 5.23 3.43 -10.68
N GLU A 22 5.36 4.51 -11.43
CA GLU A 22 6.47 5.46 -11.40
C GLU A 22 6.52 6.28 -10.11
N ASP A 23 5.38 6.45 -9.44
CA ASP A 23 5.27 7.15 -8.16
C ASP A 23 5.70 6.29 -6.96
N VAL A 24 6.05 5.02 -7.20
CA VAL A 24 6.35 4.04 -6.14
C VAL A 24 7.80 3.60 -6.21
N SER A 25 8.44 3.51 -5.05
CA SER A 25 9.84 3.05 -4.92
C SER A 25 10.05 1.70 -5.61
N PRO A 26 11.09 1.56 -6.44
CA PRO A 26 11.48 0.28 -7.03
C PRO A 26 11.66 -0.82 -5.99
N ARG A 27 12.18 -0.48 -4.80
CA ARG A 27 12.35 -1.42 -3.67
C ARG A 27 11.03 -2.06 -3.23
N TYR A 28 9.95 -1.25 -3.20
CA TYR A 28 8.61 -1.79 -2.87
C TYR A 28 8.09 -2.70 -3.97
N LEU A 29 8.25 -2.34 -5.23
CA LEU A 29 7.82 -3.17 -6.36
C LEU A 29 8.58 -4.50 -6.40
N GLU A 30 9.89 -4.47 -6.15
CA GLU A 30 10.73 -5.66 -6.01
C GLU A 30 10.26 -6.55 -4.85
N ALA A 31 10.07 -5.98 -3.66
CA ALA A 31 9.58 -6.71 -2.50
C ALA A 31 8.20 -7.32 -2.76
N LEU A 32 7.25 -6.53 -3.27
CA LEU A 32 5.89 -6.99 -3.55
C LEU A 32 5.89 -8.15 -4.55
N ILE A 33 6.52 -7.96 -5.72
CA ILE A 33 6.48 -8.95 -6.80
C ILE A 33 7.21 -10.23 -6.39
N ASN A 34 8.41 -10.13 -5.83
CA ASN A 34 9.18 -11.31 -5.45
C ASN A 34 8.61 -12.04 -4.23
N TYR A 35 7.92 -11.33 -3.34
CA TYR A 35 7.29 -11.92 -2.18
C TYR A 35 5.93 -12.55 -2.49
N GLU A 36 5.05 -11.85 -3.22
CA GLU A 36 3.68 -12.28 -3.50
C GLU A 36 3.59 -13.16 -4.75
N ASP A 37 4.28 -12.77 -5.83
CA ASP A 37 4.10 -13.38 -7.15
C ASP A 37 5.34 -13.21 -8.05
N ARG A 38 6.41 -13.95 -7.76
CA ARG A 38 7.70 -13.86 -8.45
C ARG A 38 7.59 -13.97 -9.99
N TRP A 39 6.58 -14.67 -10.48
CA TRP A 39 6.36 -14.89 -11.91
C TRP A 39 5.27 -13.99 -12.51
N PHE A 40 4.90 -12.91 -11.79
CA PHE A 40 3.82 -12.01 -12.16
C PHE A 40 3.87 -11.60 -13.64
N TRP A 41 5.04 -11.22 -14.13
CA TRP A 41 5.22 -10.76 -15.52
C TRP A 41 5.12 -11.86 -16.58
N LYS A 42 5.12 -13.16 -16.19
CA LYS A 42 5.25 -14.30 -17.11
C LYS A 42 3.99 -15.15 -17.25
N HIS A 43 3.13 -15.20 -16.24
CA HIS A 43 1.93 -16.04 -16.27
C HIS A 43 0.68 -15.23 -16.67
N PRO A 44 -0.35 -15.87 -17.28
CA PRO A 44 -1.61 -15.23 -17.70
C PRO A 44 -2.61 -15.12 -16.53
N GLY A 45 -2.25 -14.45 -15.44
CA GLY A 45 -3.12 -14.20 -14.28
C GLY A 45 -3.21 -15.34 -13.27
N VAL A 46 -2.94 -16.54 -13.66
CA VAL A 46 -2.91 -17.74 -12.83
C VAL A 46 -1.58 -18.46 -13.06
N ASN A 47 -0.91 -18.83 -11.98
CA ASN A 47 0.29 -19.64 -12.05
C ASN A 47 -0.08 -21.12 -11.82
N PRO A 48 -0.12 -21.97 -12.86
CA PRO A 48 -0.57 -23.36 -12.75
C PRO A 48 0.29 -24.18 -11.79
N PHE A 49 1.60 -23.91 -11.74
CA PHE A 49 2.50 -24.58 -10.78
C PHE A 49 2.20 -24.22 -9.33
N SER A 50 1.85 -22.95 -9.07
CA SER A 50 1.47 -22.50 -7.73
C SER A 50 0.11 -23.08 -7.32
N VAL A 51 -0.84 -23.20 -8.25
CA VAL A 51 -2.14 -23.82 -8.01
C VAL A 51 -1.98 -25.33 -7.76
N ALA A 52 -1.22 -26.04 -8.57
CA ALA A 52 -0.95 -27.47 -8.39
C ALA A 52 -0.24 -27.74 -7.05
N ARG A 53 0.76 -26.94 -6.70
CA ARG A 53 1.45 -27.03 -5.40
C ARG A 53 0.49 -26.77 -4.23
N ALA A 54 -0.34 -25.73 -4.31
CA ALA A 54 -1.32 -25.43 -3.27
C ALA A 54 -2.34 -26.56 -3.12
N ALA A 55 -2.87 -27.10 -4.22
CA ALA A 55 -3.77 -28.25 -4.21
C ALA A 55 -3.11 -29.48 -3.57
N TRP A 56 -1.87 -29.77 -3.90
CA TRP A 56 -1.11 -30.88 -3.29
C TRP A 56 -0.90 -30.67 -1.79
N GLN A 57 -0.53 -29.46 -1.37
CA GLN A 57 -0.34 -29.12 0.04
C GLN A 57 -1.65 -29.19 0.84
N ASP A 58 -2.76 -28.73 0.27
CA ASP A 58 -4.08 -28.82 0.88
C ASP A 58 -4.54 -30.27 1.04
N LEU A 59 -4.29 -31.13 0.03
CA LEU A 59 -4.59 -32.56 0.09
C LEU A 59 -3.76 -33.29 1.17
N THR A 60 -2.47 -32.95 1.30
CA THR A 60 -1.54 -33.64 2.20
C THR A 60 -1.61 -33.14 3.63
N SER A 61 -2.02 -31.89 3.86
CA SER A 61 -2.04 -31.26 5.19
C SER A 61 -3.43 -31.19 5.83
N GLY A 62 -4.51 -31.52 5.07
CA GLY A 62 -5.89 -31.41 5.54
C GLY A 62 -6.33 -29.99 5.91
N ARG A 63 -5.54 -28.99 5.57
CA ARG A 63 -5.81 -27.56 5.84
C ARG A 63 -5.59 -26.73 4.58
N VAL A 64 -6.46 -25.76 4.33
CA VAL A 64 -6.28 -24.81 3.24
C VAL A 64 -5.08 -23.89 3.56
N ILE A 65 -3.92 -24.26 3.03
CA ILE A 65 -2.69 -23.47 3.12
C ILE A 65 -2.65 -22.54 1.92
N SER A 66 -3.15 -21.31 2.06
CA SER A 66 -3.21 -20.33 0.98
C SER A 66 -1.81 -19.81 0.60
N GLY A 67 -1.19 -20.42 -0.41
CA GLY A 67 0.10 -19.98 -0.94
C GLY A 67 0.15 -19.87 -2.46
N GLY A 68 -0.99 -20.06 -3.15
CA GLY A 68 -1.05 -20.15 -4.61
C GLY A 68 -1.78 -19.00 -5.31
N SER A 69 -2.12 -17.91 -4.61
CA SER A 69 -2.84 -16.80 -5.25
C SER A 69 -1.84 -15.81 -5.85
N THR A 70 -1.99 -15.52 -7.14
CA THR A 70 -1.21 -14.50 -7.87
C THR A 70 -1.68 -13.07 -7.49
N LEU A 71 -0.88 -12.05 -7.85
CA LEU A 71 -1.30 -10.64 -7.72
C LEU A 71 -2.58 -10.36 -8.50
N THR A 72 -2.71 -10.90 -9.72
CA THR A 72 -3.93 -10.76 -10.53
C THR A 72 -5.15 -11.36 -9.84
N MET A 73 -5.01 -12.53 -9.21
CA MET A 73 -6.08 -13.13 -8.41
C MET A 73 -6.44 -12.29 -7.18
N GLN A 74 -5.47 -11.63 -6.56
CA GLN A 74 -5.72 -10.71 -5.46
C GLN A 74 -6.51 -9.48 -5.96
N VAL A 75 -6.12 -8.88 -7.10
CA VAL A 75 -6.86 -7.78 -7.74
C VAL A 75 -8.29 -8.22 -8.09
N ALA A 76 -8.45 -9.40 -8.70
CA ALA A 76 -9.77 -9.95 -9.01
C ALA A 76 -10.68 -9.99 -7.78
N ARG A 77 -10.15 -10.40 -6.63
CA ARG A 77 -10.88 -10.45 -5.37
C ARG A 77 -11.18 -9.06 -4.79
N LEU A 78 -10.29 -8.09 -4.99
CA LEU A 78 -10.50 -6.71 -4.54
C LEU A 78 -11.62 -6.02 -5.34
N LEU A 79 -11.75 -6.35 -6.63
CA LEU A 79 -12.77 -5.80 -7.52
C LEU A 79 -14.11 -6.53 -7.43
N ASP A 80 -14.08 -7.84 -7.17
CA ASP A 80 -15.26 -8.72 -7.07
C ASP A 80 -15.17 -9.56 -5.78
N PRO A 81 -15.49 -8.98 -4.60
CA PRO A 81 -15.44 -9.67 -3.32
C PRO A 81 -16.39 -10.90 -3.29
N HIS A 82 -15.87 -12.03 -2.83
CA HIS A 82 -16.62 -13.28 -2.75
C HIS A 82 -16.18 -14.10 -1.52
N PRO A 83 -17.02 -15.04 -1.03
CA PRO A 83 -16.69 -15.88 0.11
C PRO A 83 -15.44 -16.75 -0.14
N LYS A 84 -14.72 -17.09 0.93
CA LYS A 84 -13.57 -18.01 0.90
C LYS A 84 -14.04 -19.47 0.81
N THR A 85 -14.72 -19.83 -0.27
CA THR A 85 -15.20 -21.16 -0.59
C THR A 85 -14.50 -21.69 -1.84
N PHE A 86 -14.63 -22.98 -2.14
CA PHE A 86 -14.12 -23.56 -3.38
C PHE A 86 -14.72 -22.88 -4.62
N GLY A 87 -16.04 -22.68 -4.65
CA GLY A 87 -16.71 -21.95 -5.73
C GLY A 87 -16.22 -20.50 -5.85
N GLY A 88 -16.01 -19.81 -4.72
CA GLY A 88 -15.38 -18.48 -4.69
C GLY A 88 -13.96 -18.51 -5.28
N LYS A 89 -13.20 -19.57 -5.03
CA LYS A 89 -11.85 -19.72 -5.62
C LYS A 89 -11.89 -19.92 -7.13
N ILE A 90 -12.82 -20.70 -7.64
CA ILE A 90 -13.04 -20.85 -9.09
C ILE A 90 -13.44 -19.52 -9.72
N ARG A 91 -14.38 -18.79 -9.10
CA ARG A 91 -14.77 -17.45 -9.55
C ARG A 91 -13.56 -16.50 -9.58
N GLN A 92 -12.72 -16.53 -8.57
CA GLN A 92 -11.50 -15.73 -8.51
C GLN A 92 -10.53 -16.06 -9.66
N LEU A 93 -10.32 -17.35 -9.98
CA LEU A 93 -9.49 -17.78 -11.09
C LEU A 93 -10.04 -17.26 -12.43
N TRP A 94 -11.35 -17.43 -12.65
CA TRP A 94 -11.99 -16.94 -13.86
C TRP A 94 -11.89 -15.42 -14.03
N ARG A 95 -12.15 -14.69 -12.94
CA ARG A 95 -11.98 -13.22 -12.93
C ARG A 95 -10.54 -12.77 -13.17
N ALA A 96 -9.56 -13.50 -12.67
CA ALA A 96 -8.15 -13.23 -12.94
C ALA A 96 -7.81 -13.39 -14.43
N LEU A 97 -8.31 -14.43 -15.09
CA LEU A 97 -8.13 -14.63 -16.54
C LEU A 97 -8.81 -13.52 -17.34
N GLN A 98 -10.03 -13.11 -16.96
CA GLN A 98 -10.72 -11.98 -17.58
C GLN A 98 -9.94 -10.66 -17.45
N LEU A 99 -9.36 -10.38 -16.28
CA LEU A 99 -8.54 -9.20 -16.10
C LEU A 99 -7.33 -9.20 -17.04
N GLU A 100 -6.62 -10.31 -17.15
CA GLU A 100 -5.47 -10.42 -18.06
C GLU A 100 -5.84 -10.34 -19.55
N TRP A 101 -7.07 -10.69 -19.88
CA TRP A 101 -7.57 -10.53 -21.25
C TRP A 101 -7.82 -9.07 -21.62
N HIS A 102 -8.25 -8.24 -20.65
CA HIS A 102 -8.65 -6.87 -20.88
C HIS A 102 -7.61 -5.83 -20.47
N LEU A 103 -6.70 -6.17 -19.57
CA LEU A 103 -5.74 -5.26 -18.97
C LEU A 103 -4.31 -5.78 -19.11
N SER A 104 -3.40 -4.87 -19.33
CA SER A 104 -1.96 -5.16 -19.28
C SER A 104 -1.51 -5.46 -17.83
N LYS A 105 -0.38 -6.13 -17.69
CA LYS A 105 0.27 -6.35 -16.39
C LYS A 105 0.51 -5.07 -15.60
N ARG A 106 0.85 -3.99 -16.30
CA ARG A 106 1.07 -2.69 -15.68
C ARG A 106 -0.22 -2.10 -15.10
N GLU A 107 -1.32 -2.21 -15.81
CA GLU A 107 -2.64 -1.76 -15.34
C GLU A 107 -3.11 -2.62 -14.14
N ILE A 108 -2.93 -3.94 -14.18
CA ILE A 108 -3.25 -4.84 -13.06
C ILE A 108 -2.41 -4.49 -11.84
N LEU A 109 -1.11 -4.25 -12.00
CA LEU A 109 -0.24 -3.83 -10.90
C LEU A 109 -0.68 -2.48 -10.34
N THR A 110 -1.01 -1.51 -11.21
CA THR A 110 -1.53 -0.20 -10.79
C THR A 110 -2.84 -0.33 -9.98
N LEU A 111 -3.75 -1.22 -10.39
CA LEU A 111 -4.95 -1.52 -9.61
C LEU A 111 -4.61 -2.08 -8.23
N TYR A 112 -3.65 -2.99 -8.15
CA TYR A 112 -3.18 -3.51 -6.86
C TYR A 112 -2.61 -2.40 -5.97
N LEU A 113 -1.70 -1.58 -6.51
CA LEU A 113 -1.06 -0.48 -5.80
C LEU A 113 -2.07 0.51 -5.20
N ASN A 114 -3.23 0.67 -5.84
CA ASN A 114 -4.28 1.61 -5.43
C ASN A 114 -5.41 0.98 -4.60
N ARG A 115 -5.58 -0.35 -4.63
CA ARG A 115 -6.73 -1.03 -4.01
C ARG A 115 -6.36 -1.99 -2.89
N ALA A 116 -5.10 -2.40 -2.76
CA ALA A 116 -4.68 -3.32 -1.70
C ALA A 116 -4.99 -2.75 -0.31
N PRO A 117 -5.52 -3.55 0.63
CA PRO A 117 -5.85 -3.10 1.98
C PRO A 117 -4.59 -3.05 2.84
N PHE A 118 -4.42 -1.95 3.59
CA PHE A 118 -3.30 -1.76 4.53
C PHE A 118 -3.72 -1.67 5.99
N GLY A 119 -5.00 -1.90 6.27
CA GLY A 119 -5.57 -1.91 7.61
C GLY A 119 -6.45 -0.70 7.91
N GLY A 120 -7.53 -0.94 8.66
CA GLY A 120 -8.55 0.07 8.89
C GLY A 120 -9.17 0.56 7.58
N THR A 121 -9.20 1.87 7.42
CA THR A 121 -9.72 2.55 6.22
C THR A 121 -8.65 2.91 5.19
N LEU A 122 -7.42 2.37 5.32
CA LEU A 122 -6.32 2.63 4.39
C LEU A 122 -6.36 1.67 3.21
N GLN A 123 -6.45 2.18 2.00
CA GLN A 123 -6.35 1.43 0.76
C GLN A 123 -5.30 2.06 -0.17
N GLY A 124 -4.48 1.21 -0.77
CA GLY A 124 -3.39 1.58 -1.65
C GLY A 124 -2.12 2.00 -0.92
N ILE A 125 -1.01 1.80 -1.63
CA ILE A 125 0.35 2.08 -1.11
C ILE A 125 0.56 3.57 -0.83
N GLY A 126 -0.06 4.44 -1.64
CA GLY A 126 0.02 5.89 -1.44
C GLY A 126 -0.54 6.31 -0.07
N ALA A 127 -1.74 5.84 0.27
CA ALA A 127 -2.35 6.13 1.57
C ALA A 127 -1.59 5.48 2.72
N ALA A 128 -1.13 4.25 2.56
CA ALA A 128 -0.38 3.53 3.58
C ALA A 128 0.98 4.18 3.89
N SER A 129 1.74 4.58 2.87
CA SER A 129 3.03 5.25 3.03
C SER A 129 2.88 6.56 3.81
N TRP A 130 1.91 7.37 3.45
CA TRP A 130 1.68 8.63 4.17
C TRP A 130 1.13 8.43 5.58
N ALA A 131 0.23 7.46 5.78
CA ALA A 131 -0.40 7.24 7.08
C ALA A 131 0.55 6.60 8.11
N TYR A 132 1.41 5.69 7.68
CA TYR A 132 2.34 5.02 8.57
C TYR A 132 3.72 5.69 8.64
N LEU A 133 4.22 6.22 7.52
CA LEU A 133 5.60 6.68 7.41
C LEU A 133 5.73 8.20 7.19
N GLY A 134 4.62 8.90 6.91
CA GLY A 134 4.61 10.35 6.71
C GLY A 134 5.32 10.83 5.45
N LYS A 135 5.57 9.94 4.48
CA LYS A 135 6.32 10.25 3.27
C LYS A 135 5.75 9.64 1.99
N SER A 136 6.25 10.12 0.85
CA SER A 136 5.89 9.60 -0.46
C SER A 136 6.28 8.13 -0.61
N PRO A 137 5.45 7.29 -1.26
CA PRO A 137 5.80 5.91 -1.59
C PRO A 137 7.01 5.78 -2.53
N ALA A 138 7.44 6.87 -3.19
CA ALA A 138 8.67 6.90 -3.98
C ALA A 138 9.96 6.77 -3.12
N ASN A 139 9.90 7.15 -1.85
CA ASN A 139 11.06 7.31 -0.97
C ASN A 139 11.17 6.23 0.12
N LEU A 140 10.67 5.02 -0.13
CA LEU A 140 10.73 3.93 0.84
C LEU A 140 12.14 3.33 0.94
N SER A 141 12.60 3.10 2.19
CA SER A 141 13.78 2.28 2.47
C SER A 141 13.50 0.80 2.19
N TYR A 142 14.51 -0.05 2.23
CA TYR A 142 14.33 -1.50 2.11
C TYR A 142 13.47 -2.07 3.23
N SER A 143 13.68 -1.62 4.46
CA SER A 143 12.90 -2.00 5.64
C SER A 143 11.43 -1.61 5.49
N GLU A 144 11.16 -0.37 5.12
CA GLU A 144 9.80 0.15 4.93
C GLU A 144 9.07 -0.51 3.75
N ALA A 145 9.79 -0.71 2.64
CA ALA A 145 9.28 -1.42 1.47
C ALA A 145 8.87 -2.86 1.82
N ALA A 146 9.72 -3.59 2.54
CA ALA A 146 9.43 -4.94 3.01
C ALA A 146 8.25 -4.98 3.98
N MET A 147 8.17 -4.03 4.91
CA MET A 147 7.05 -3.91 5.84
C MET A 147 5.73 -3.68 5.08
N LEU A 148 5.69 -2.68 4.21
CA LEU A 148 4.46 -2.37 3.47
C LEU A 148 4.07 -3.49 2.50
N ALA A 149 5.02 -4.22 1.91
CA ALA A 149 4.72 -5.32 0.99
C ALA A 149 3.97 -6.49 1.67
N VAL A 150 4.18 -6.72 2.96
CA VAL A 150 3.53 -7.83 3.67
C VAL A 150 2.19 -7.46 4.30
N LEU A 151 1.91 -6.18 4.53
CA LEU A 151 0.68 -5.75 5.22
C LEU A 151 -0.61 -6.24 4.55
N PRO A 152 -0.76 -6.24 3.21
CA PRO A 152 -2.00 -6.68 2.55
C PRO A 152 -2.39 -8.14 2.81
N GLN A 153 -1.46 -8.99 3.21
CA GLN A 153 -1.74 -10.41 3.54
C GLN A 153 -2.65 -10.55 4.75
N ALA A 154 -2.45 -9.71 5.77
CA ALA A 154 -3.22 -9.75 7.01
C ALA A 154 -3.35 -8.33 7.62
N PRO A 155 -4.04 -7.41 6.91
CA PRO A 155 -3.98 -5.97 7.19
C PRO A 155 -4.45 -5.61 8.60
N SER A 156 -5.39 -6.34 9.19
CA SER A 156 -5.83 -6.09 10.57
C SER A 156 -4.86 -6.63 11.63
N ARG A 157 -4.11 -7.70 11.30
CA ARG A 157 -3.20 -8.39 12.25
C ARG A 157 -1.79 -7.85 12.23
N LEU A 158 -1.38 -7.23 11.11
CA LEU A 158 -0.02 -6.75 10.88
C LEU A 158 0.08 -5.21 10.94
N ARG A 159 -0.97 -4.53 11.37
CA ARG A 159 -0.95 -3.07 11.53
C ARG A 159 0.20 -2.64 12.44
N PRO A 160 1.18 -1.87 11.95
CA PRO A 160 2.36 -1.51 12.72
C PRO A 160 2.03 -0.54 13.88
N ASP A 161 0.97 0.26 13.75
CA ASP A 161 0.47 1.16 14.79
C ASP A 161 -0.25 0.46 15.94
N ARG A 162 -0.61 -0.82 15.78
CA ARG A 162 -1.26 -1.64 16.82
C ARG A 162 -0.42 -2.81 17.28
N TRP A 163 0.32 -3.38 16.37
CA TRP A 163 1.07 -4.63 16.56
C TRP A 163 2.48 -4.53 15.98
N PRO A 164 3.34 -3.61 16.49
CA PRO A 164 4.67 -3.35 15.92
C PRO A 164 5.53 -4.61 15.83
N GLU A 165 5.54 -5.46 16.87
CA GLU A 165 6.31 -6.70 16.89
C GLU A 165 5.88 -7.69 15.79
N ARG A 166 4.57 -7.78 15.51
CA ARG A 166 4.06 -8.64 14.43
C ARG A 166 4.42 -8.08 13.07
N ALA A 167 4.36 -6.77 12.90
CA ALA A 167 4.77 -6.10 11.68
C ALA A 167 6.27 -6.30 11.43
N GLU A 168 7.08 -6.17 12.48
CA GLU A 168 8.52 -6.40 12.41
C GLU A 168 8.86 -7.85 12.05
N ALA A 169 8.27 -8.82 12.72
CA ALA A 169 8.47 -10.22 12.40
C ALA A 169 8.06 -10.56 10.96
N ALA A 170 6.98 -9.95 10.46
CA ALA A 170 6.52 -10.13 9.09
C ALA A 170 7.45 -9.44 8.08
N ARG A 171 7.92 -8.21 8.36
CA ARG A 171 8.95 -7.49 7.60
C ARG A 171 10.21 -8.34 7.45
N ASN A 172 10.70 -8.87 8.56
CA ASN A 172 11.93 -9.66 8.59
C ASN A 172 11.84 -10.93 7.74
N LYS A 173 10.66 -11.54 7.62
CA LYS A 173 10.42 -12.66 6.68
C LYS A 173 10.53 -12.22 5.21
N VAL A 174 10.04 -11.04 4.89
CA VAL A 174 10.18 -10.49 3.53
C VAL A 174 11.66 -10.23 3.24
N LEU A 175 12.36 -9.54 4.14
CA LEU A 175 13.79 -9.24 4.01
C LEU A 175 14.62 -10.51 3.79
N GLU A 176 14.42 -11.53 4.61
CA GLU A 176 15.11 -12.82 4.47
C GLU A 176 14.81 -13.47 3.11
N ARG A 177 13.55 -13.43 2.66
CA ARG A 177 13.18 -13.98 1.35
C ARG A 177 13.85 -13.23 0.21
N MET A 178 14.00 -11.90 0.30
CA MET A 178 14.72 -11.09 -0.71
C MET A 178 16.21 -11.48 -0.77
N ALA A 179 16.85 -11.72 0.37
CA ALA A 179 18.23 -12.20 0.42
C ALA A 179 18.37 -13.60 -0.18
N VAL A 180 17.51 -14.55 0.21
CA VAL A 180 17.54 -15.94 -0.29
C VAL A 180 17.31 -16.00 -1.80
N GLN A 181 16.50 -15.10 -2.35
CA GLN A 181 16.22 -15.03 -3.78
C GLN A 181 17.29 -14.22 -4.56
N GLY A 182 18.26 -13.61 -3.88
CA GLY A 182 19.30 -12.78 -4.49
C GLY A 182 18.77 -11.47 -5.08
N VAL A 183 17.60 -11.01 -4.62
CA VAL A 183 17.02 -9.72 -5.05
C VAL A 183 17.73 -8.56 -4.37
N TRP A 184 17.98 -8.70 -3.07
CA TRP A 184 18.75 -7.74 -2.26
C TRP A 184 19.99 -8.40 -1.68
N SER A 185 21.06 -7.62 -1.47
CA SER A 185 22.29 -8.15 -0.88
C SER A 185 22.08 -8.52 0.60
N ARG A 186 22.92 -9.41 1.11
CA ARG A 186 22.85 -9.81 2.53
C ARG A 186 23.16 -8.65 3.47
N GLU A 187 24.02 -7.73 3.04
CA GLU A 187 24.39 -6.52 3.78
C GLU A 187 23.18 -5.59 3.88
N GLN A 188 22.51 -5.30 2.76
CA GLN A 188 21.29 -4.48 2.73
C GLN A 188 20.20 -5.06 3.63
N VAL A 189 20.02 -6.38 3.59
CA VAL A 189 19.01 -7.05 4.42
C VAL A 189 19.40 -7.01 5.89
N LYS A 190 20.68 -7.18 6.24
CA LYS A 190 21.17 -7.10 7.62
C LYS A 190 20.91 -5.70 8.20
N GLU A 191 21.36 -4.66 7.51
CA GLU A 191 21.12 -3.27 7.91
C GLU A 191 19.62 -2.96 8.07
N SER A 192 18.80 -3.41 7.11
CA SER A 192 17.36 -3.20 7.15
C SER A 192 16.65 -3.93 8.30
N ARG A 193 17.21 -5.02 8.80
CA ARG A 193 16.67 -5.73 9.97
C ARG A 193 16.97 -5.02 11.28
N GLU A 194 18.09 -4.33 11.35
CA GLU A 194 18.50 -3.54 12.52
C GLU A 194 17.73 -2.22 12.59
N GLU A 195 17.17 -1.75 11.47
CA GLU A 195 16.36 -0.55 11.39
C GLU A 195 15.03 -0.74 12.18
N PRO A 196 14.77 0.05 13.23
CA PRO A 196 13.53 -0.03 13.97
C PRO A 196 12.34 0.40 13.10
N ILE A 197 11.15 -0.15 13.37
CA ILE A 197 9.94 0.36 12.72
C ILE A 197 9.62 1.73 13.32
N TRP A 198 9.95 2.77 12.56
CA TRP A 198 9.56 4.12 12.91
C TRP A 198 8.24 4.46 12.23
N LEU A 199 7.27 4.89 13.03
CA LEU A 199 5.99 5.36 12.51
C LEU A 199 5.92 6.87 12.65
N ALA A 200 5.55 7.54 11.57
CA ALA A 200 5.29 8.96 11.63
C ALA A 200 4.16 9.25 12.62
N PRO A 201 4.27 10.31 13.42
CA PRO A 201 3.12 10.84 14.10
C PRO A 201 1.99 11.04 13.09
N ARG A 202 0.76 10.73 13.47
CA ARG A 202 -0.42 10.78 12.60
C ARG A 202 -0.72 12.22 12.17
N GLN A 203 0.22 12.81 11.43
CA GLN A 203 0.09 14.15 10.87
C GLN A 203 -0.20 13.99 9.37
N MET A 204 -1.47 14.02 9.02
CA MET A 204 -1.86 14.30 7.65
C MET A 204 -1.41 15.71 7.30
N PRO A 205 -0.96 16.00 6.07
CA PRO A 205 -0.73 17.38 5.66
C PRO A 205 -2.02 18.15 5.87
N GLN A 206 -1.96 19.16 6.73
CA GLN A 206 -3.12 19.96 7.17
C GLN A 206 -2.86 21.45 6.89
N LEU A 207 -2.36 21.73 5.70
CA LEU A 207 -2.16 23.12 5.24
C LEU A 207 -3.45 23.65 4.61
N ALA A 208 -3.79 24.88 4.94
CA ALA A 208 -4.93 25.59 4.36
C ALA A 208 -6.25 24.79 4.36
N PRO A 209 -6.77 24.31 5.52
CA PRO A 209 -7.92 23.42 5.60
C PRO A 209 -9.19 24.02 4.98
N LEU A 210 -9.45 25.29 5.19
CA LEU A 210 -10.64 25.99 4.65
C LEU A 210 -10.55 26.11 3.14
N PHE A 211 -9.38 26.52 2.62
CA PHE A 211 -9.13 26.62 1.19
C PHE A 211 -9.29 25.25 0.51
N SER A 212 -8.71 24.21 1.10
CA SER A 212 -8.78 22.85 0.56
C SER A 212 -10.22 22.34 0.49
N ARG A 213 -11.05 22.59 1.52
CA ARG A 213 -12.49 22.25 1.50
C ARG A 213 -13.26 23.05 0.45
N MET A 214 -12.96 24.35 0.30
CA MET A 214 -13.58 25.18 -0.74
C MET A 214 -13.25 24.65 -2.14
N MET A 215 -12.02 24.24 -2.39
CA MET A 215 -11.59 23.68 -3.68
C MET A 215 -12.23 22.31 -3.94
N LEU A 216 -12.39 21.47 -2.94
CA LEU A 216 -13.10 20.19 -3.06
C LEU A 216 -14.55 20.40 -3.53
N GLY A 217 -15.23 21.41 -3.03
CA GLY A 217 -16.58 21.74 -3.47
C GLY A 217 -16.69 22.28 -4.91
N LYS A 218 -15.58 22.76 -5.48
CA LYS A 218 -15.52 23.33 -6.84
C LYS A 218 -15.06 22.34 -7.92
N SER A 219 -14.50 21.20 -7.54
CA SER A 219 -13.96 20.22 -8.49
C SER A 219 -14.35 18.80 -8.08
N LYS A 220 -14.66 17.98 -9.10
CA LYS A 220 -14.91 16.52 -8.93
C LYS A 220 -13.66 15.69 -9.23
N SER A 221 -12.50 16.31 -9.41
CA SER A 221 -11.25 15.62 -9.72
C SER A 221 -10.67 14.97 -8.46
N ASP A 222 -10.13 13.77 -8.60
CA ASP A 222 -9.42 13.06 -7.52
C ASP A 222 -8.13 13.76 -7.09
N LYS A 223 -7.58 14.62 -7.96
CA LYS A 223 -6.41 15.45 -7.70
C LYS A 223 -6.68 16.88 -8.15
N ILE A 224 -6.65 17.80 -7.20
CA ILE A 224 -6.86 19.24 -7.46
C ILE A 224 -5.51 19.94 -7.30
N VAL A 225 -4.97 20.46 -8.39
CA VAL A 225 -3.74 21.27 -8.39
C VAL A 225 -4.11 22.73 -8.20
N THR A 226 -3.42 23.42 -7.30
CA THR A 226 -3.65 24.84 -7.00
C THR A 226 -2.37 25.63 -7.15
N THR A 227 -2.48 26.94 -7.21
CA THR A 227 -1.35 27.90 -7.27
C THR A 227 -0.86 28.29 -5.87
N LEU A 228 -1.43 27.74 -4.80
CA LEU A 228 -1.06 28.05 -3.42
C LEU A 228 0.34 27.53 -3.14
N ASP A 229 1.23 28.42 -2.68
CA ASP A 229 2.58 28.07 -2.26
C ASP A 229 2.54 27.46 -0.86
N ALA A 230 2.89 26.19 -0.75
CA ALA A 230 2.86 25.44 0.51
C ALA A 230 3.90 25.97 1.53
N GLY A 231 5.05 26.47 1.06
CA GLY A 231 6.08 27.06 1.91
C GLY A 231 5.63 28.35 2.54
N LEU A 232 5.07 29.25 1.73
CA LEU A 232 4.50 30.52 2.20
C LEU A 232 3.32 30.28 3.14
N GLN A 233 2.42 29.35 2.80
CA GLN A 233 1.28 29.00 3.63
C GLN A 233 1.72 28.52 5.02
N ARG A 234 2.72 27.66 5.10
CA ARG A 234 3.26 27.16 6.37
C ARG A 234 3.82 28.28 7.24
N ARG A 235 4.60 29.18 6.65
CA ARG A 235 5.14 30.35 7.37
C ARG A 235 4.04 31.25 7.90
N LEU A 236 2.98 31.47 7.10
CA LEU A 236 1.82 32.27 7.55
C LEU A 236 1.08 31.60 8.70
N GLU A 237 0.86 30.28 8.63
CA GLU A 237 0.24 29.54 9.73
C GLU A 237 1.08 29.59 11.01
N GLU A 238 2.38 29.44 10.92
CA GLU A 238 3.31 29.62 12.07
C GLU A 238 3.22 31.04 12.68
N LEU A 239 3.20 32.06 11.84
CA LEU A 239 3.03 33.43 12.30
C LEU A 239 1.69 33.63 13.03
N VAL A 240 0.59 33.12 12.45
CA VAL A 240 -0.75 33.22 13.09
C VAL A 240 -0.78 32.47 14.42
N GLN A 241 -0.18 31.27 14.51
CA GLN A 241 -0.12 30.52 15.76
C GLN A 241 0.70 31.30 16.84
N ASN A 242 1.82 31.90 16.46
CA ASN A 242 2.64 32.72 17.38
C ASN A 242 1.90 33.96 17.86
N TRP A 243 1.09 34.59 16.99
CA TRP A 243 0.26 35.76 17.38
C TRP A 243 -0.95 35.34 18.21
N LYS A 244 -1.55 34.20 17.97
CA LYS A 244 -2.71 33.69 18.73
C LYS A 244 -2.41 33.56 20.23
N GLY A 245 -1.18 33.18 20.59
CA GLY A 245 -0.72 33.12 21.98
C GLY A 245 -0.53 34.49 22.65
N ARG A 246 -0.56 35.59 21.87
CA ARG A 246 -0.42 36.99 22.37
C ARG A 246 -1.74 37.76 22.42
N LEU A 247 -2.82 37.16 21.89
CA LEU A 247 -4.14 37.80 21.96
C LEU A 247 -4.76 37.57 23.34
N PRO A 248 -5.38 38.60 23.95
CA PRO A 248 -6.06 38.45 25.22
C PRO A 248 -7.20 37.40 25.09
N PRO A 249 -7.43 36.61 26.14
CA PRO A 249 -8.58 35.70 26.16
C PRO A 249 -9.87 36.51 26.00
N ARG A 250 -10.76 36.03 25.13
CA ARG A 250 -12.12 36.60 24.98
C ARG A 250 -13.00 36.15 26.12
#